data_ae48847454f779a92dce0b76bcd1d6aa
#
_entry.id   ae48847454f779a92dce0b76bcd1d6aa
#
_cell.length_a   1.000
_cell.length_b   1.000
_cell.length_c   1.000
_cell.angle_alpha   90.00
_cell.angle_beta   90.00
_cell.angle_gamma   90.00
#
_symmetry.space_group_name_H-M   'P 1'
#
loop_
_entity.id
_entity.type
_entity.pdbx_description
1 polymer ?
#
loop_
_entity_poly.entity_id
_entity_poly.type
_entity_poly.pdbx_seq_one_letter_code
_entity_poly.pdbx_strand_id
1 'polypeptide(L)'
;MTLPGIAGAASLLEVYQQALQSDPLLHEAEARRMASLELVPQARGSLLPQISAGGNWYQGSNSNVQQEAIQDNDGNIIGFNTVDAESNYDGFGWNAELRQTLFRWDQWIGLKQADKRVAKAEVDYEAAQQDLIVRVVTRY
;
A
#
# COMPACT_ATOMS: atom_id res chain seq x y z
N MET A 1 62.50 -0.95 -20.08
CA MET A 1 62.13 0.33 -20.69
C MET A 1 60.62 0.27 -20.95
N THR A 2 59.82 0.66 -19.96
CA THR A 2 58.36 0.60 -19.99
C THR A 2 57.85 1.92 -20.55
N LEU A 3 57.20 1.89 -21.70
CA LEU A 3 56.51 3.02 -22.26
C LEU A 3 55.33 3.39 -21.36
N PRO A 4 55.16 4.68 -20.98
CA PRO A 4 53.96 5.09 -20.31
C PRO A 4 52.77 4.97 -21.29
N GLY A 5 51.75 4.20 -20.89
CA GLY A 5 50.50 4.14 -21.63
C GLY A 5 49.93 5.57 -21.77
N ILE A 6 49.63 5.94 -23.00
CA ILE A 6 48.90 7.18 -23.32
C ILE A 6 47.51 7.01 -22.70
N ALA A 7 47.30 7.64 -21.53
CA ALA A 7 45.95 7.80 -21.00
C ALA A 7 45.20 8.67 -22.04
N GLY A 8 44.42 8.05 -22.90
CA GLY A 8 43.54 8.76 -23.80
C GLY A 8 42.59 9.61 -22.98
N ALA A 9 42.61 10.92 -23.17
CA ALA A 9 41.63 11.80 -22.58
C ALA A 9 40.26 11.32 -23.07
N ALA A 10 39.41 10.87 -22.14
CA ALA A 10 38.03 10.49 -22.48
C ALA A 10 37.34 11.71 -23.11
N SER A 11 36.62 11.50 -24.19
CA SER A 11 35.89 12.60 -24.81
C SER A 11 34.72 13.02 -23.88
N LEU A 12 34.35 14.31 -23.94
CA LEU A 12 33.16 14.80 -23.18
C LEU A 12 31.94 13.95 -23.45
N LEU A 13 31.79 13.46 -24.67
CA LEU A 13 30.68 12.58 -25.06
C LEU A 13 30.73 11.23 -24.35
N GLU A 14 31.90 10.62 -24.22
CA GLU A 14 32.08 9.34 -23.49
C GLU A 14 31.77 9.53 -22.01
N VAL A 15 32.24 10.61 -21.39
CA VAL A 15 31.94 10.92 -19.99
C VAL A 15 30.43 11.13 -19.78
N TYR A 16 29.76 11.83 -20.71
CA TYR A 16 28.31 12.01 -20.66
C TYR A 16 27.57 10.67 -20.80
N GLN A 17 27.96 9.81 -21.74
CA GLN A 17 27.34 8.48 -21.92
C GLN A 17 27.52 7.59 -20.69
N GLN A 18 28.69 7.65 -20.05
CA GLN A 18 28.92 6.95 -18.79
C GLN A 18 28.08 7.53 -17.65
N ALA A 19 27.94 8.84 -17.59
CA ALA A 19 27.12 9.51 -16.59
C ALA A 19 25.63 9.14 -16.75
N LEU A 20 25.11 9.05 -17.97
CA LEU A 20 23.74 8.60 -18.22
C LEU A 20 23.43 7.22 -17.62
N GLN A 21 24.46 6.33 -17.54
CA GLN A 21 24.29 4.96 -17.04
C GLN A 21 24.54 4.84 -15.54
N SER A 22 25.25 5.82 -14.94
CA SER A 22 25.72 5.69 -13.55
C SER A 22 25.35 6.83 -12.62
N ASP A 23 24.70 7.89 -13.12
CA ASP A 23 24.32 9.05 -12.26
C ASP A 23 23.14 8.71 -11.36
N PRO A 24 23.32 8.69 -10.01
CA PRO A 24 22.26 8.31 -9.09
C PRO A 24 21.07 9.28 -9.09
N LEU A 25 21.31 10.57 -9.38
CA LEU A 25 20.26 11.60 -9.38
C LEU A 25 19.35 11.43 -10.60
N LEU A 26 19.92 11.04 -11.74
CA LEU A 26 19.14 10.74 -12.92
C LEU A 26 18.29 9.48 -12.71
N HIS A 27 18.86 8.43 -12.12
CA HIS A 27 18.12 7.20 -11.80
C HIS A 27 17.01 7.46 -10.76
N GLU A 28 17.25 8.34 -9.79
CA GLU A 28 16.23 8.76 -8.83
C GLU A 28 15.07 9.48 -9.54
N ALA A 29 15.38 10.39 -10.46
CA ALA A 29 14.37 11.12 -11.24
C ALA A 29 13.56 10.17 -12.14
N GLU A 30 14.23 9.19 -12.75
CA GLU A 30 13.57 8.14 -13.54
C GLU A 30 12.63 7.29 -12.68
N ALA A 31 13.09 6.82 -11.52
CA ALA A 31 12.26 6.04 -10.60
C ALA A 31 11.04 6.85 -10.10
N ARG A 32 11.20 8.14 -9.83
CA ARG A 32 10.09 9.04 -9.47
C ARG A 32 9.09 9.21 -10.62
N ARG A 33 9.59 9.34 -11.85
CA ARG A 33 8.74 9.38 -13.04
C ARG A 33 7.95 8.07 -13.17
N MET A 34 8.61 6.91 -13.08
CA MET A 34 7.94 5.61 -13.17
C MET A 34 6.87 5.45 -12.09
N ALA A 35 7.17 5.82 -10.85
CA ALA A 35 6.17 5.82 -9.77
C ALA A 35 4.98 6.74 -10.05
N SER A 36 5.22 7.88 -10.69
CA SER A 36 4.17 8.84 -11.05
C SER A 36 3.27 8.32 -12.17
N LEU A 37 3.80 7.55 -13.12
CA LEU A 37 3.00 6.93 -14.19
C LEU A 37 1.92 5.98 -13.64
N GLU A 38 2.18 5.34 -12.49
CA GLU A 38 1.23 4.45 -11.84
C GLU A 38 0.04 5.19 -11.17
N LEU A 39 0.09 6.51 -11.02
CA LEU A 39 -1.00 7.29 -10.42
C LEU A 39 -2.29 7.23 -11.26
N VAL A 40 -2.16 7.15 -12.59
CA VAL A 40 -3.33 7.09 -13.50
C VAL A 40 -4.03 5.73 -13.41
N PRO A 41 -3.35 4.59 -13.52
CA PRO A 41 -3.96 3.28 -13.28
C PRO A 41 -4.62 3.18 -11.89
N GLN A 42 -3.95 3.69 -10.83
CA GLN A 42 -4.52 3.70 -9.49
C GLN A 42 -5.79 4.55 -9.39
N ALA A 43 -5.78 5.74 -9.98
CA ALA A 43 -6.97 6.59 -10.03
C ALA A 43 -8.13 5.94 -10.81
N ARG A 44 -7.83 5.22 -11.90
CA ARG A 44 -8.83 4.42 -12.62
C ARG A 44 -9.34 3.25 -11.79
N GLY A 45 -8.45 2.60 -11.04
CA GLY A 45 -8.81 1.51 -10.13
C GLY A 45 -9.88 1.90 -9.12
N SER A 46 -9.89 3.15 -8.65
CA SER A 46 -10.90 3.65 -7.71
C SER A 46 -12.31 3.75 -8.32
N LEU A 47 -12.44 3.75 -9.65
CA LEU A 47 -13.70 3.76 -10.38
C LEU A 47 -14.25 2.34 -10.64
N LEU A 48 -13.42 1.32 -10.43
CA LEU A 48 -13.80 -0.09 -10.64
C LEU A 48 -14.52 -0.64 -9.40
N PRO A 49 -15.27 -1.76 -9.56
CA PRO A 49 -15.84 -2.47 -8.42
C PRO A 49 -14.74 -2.89 -7.43
N GLN A 50 -14.95 -2.58 -6.16
CA GLN A 50 -14.09 -3.00 -5.07
C GLN A 50 -14.68 -4.23 -4.42
N ILE A 51 -13.93 -5.32 -4.41
CA ILE A 51 -14.32 -6.57 -3.77
C ILE A 51 -13.41 -6.77 -2.56
N SER A 52 -14.01 -6.96 -1.39
CA SER A 52 -13.31 -7.34 -0.18
C SER A 52 -13.94 -8.59 0.41
N ALA A 53 -13.10 -9.47 0.95
CA ALA A 53 -13.52 -10.64 1.67
C ALA A 53 -12.71 -10.75 2.95
N GLY A 54 -13.38 -11.15 4.03
CA GLY A 54 -12.76 -11.36 5.34
C GLY A 54 -13.28 -12.62 5.98
N GLY A 55 -12.45 -13.24 6.80
CA GLY A 55 -12.85 -14.37 7.64
C GLY A 55 -12.33 -14.14 9.05
N ASN A 56 -13.13 -14.53 10.04
CA ASN A 56 -12.75 -14.48 11.44
C ASN A 56 -13.13 -15.78 12.12
N TRP A 57 -12.25 -16.26 12.96
CA TRP A 57 -12.54 -17.33 13.88
C TRP A 57 -12.54 -16.77 15.30
N TYR A 58 -13.52 -17.15 16.09
CA TYR A 58 -13.64 -16.71 17.47
C TYR A 58 -13.89 -17.91 18.39
N GLN A 59 -13.32 -17.85 19.57
CA GLN A 59 -13.49 -18.82 20.64
C GLN A 59 -13.64 -18.03 21.93
N GLY A 60 -14.57 -18.47 22.77
CA GLY A 60 -14.78 -17.85 24.04
C GLY A 60 -15.39 -18.81 25.04
N SER A 61 -15.27 -18.47 26.32
CA SER A 61 -15.94 -19.13 27.42
C SER A 61 -16.77 -18.11 28.19
N ASN A 62 -17.96 -18.49 28.56
CA ASN A 62 -18.83 -17.71 29.44
C ASN A 62 -19.16 -18.55 30.66
N SER A 63 -18.82 -18.04 31.86
CA SER A 63 -19.24 -18.63 33.12
C SER A 63 -20.36 -17.78 33.72
N ASN A 64 -21.50 -18.41 33.95
CA ASN A 64 -22.65 -17.79 34.58
C ASN A 64 -23.07 -18.56 35.81
N VAL A 65 -23.20 -17.84 36.90
CA VAL A 65 -23.68 -18.41 38.17
C VAL A 65 -25.20 -18.30 38.17
N GLN A 66 -25.86 -19.45 38.16
CA GLN A 66 -27.32 -19.54 38.25
C GLN A 66 -27.73 -20.03 39.63
N GLN A 67 -28.76 -19.39 40.18
CA GLN A 67 -29.41 -19.87 41.39
C GLN A 67 -30.62 -20.72 41.01
N GLU A 68 -30.56 -21.99 41.36
CA GLU A 68 -31.68 -22.90 41.14
C GLU A 68 -32.42 -23.11 42.45
N ALA A 69 -33.74 -22.92 42.42
CA ALA A 69 -34.58 -23.09 43.62
C ALA A 69 -34.74 -24.59 43.94
N ILE A 70 -34.39 -24.96 45.17
CA ILE A 70 -34.64 -26.30 45.69
C ILE A 70 -36.08 -26.35 46.20
N GLN A 71 -36.90 -27.26 45.61
CA GLN A 71 -38.29 -27.43 46.00
C GLN A 71 -38.45 -28.75 46.80
N ASP A 72 -39.32 -28.72 47.82
CA ASP A 72 -39.75 -29.89 48.54
C ASP A 72 -40.81 -30.67 47.72
N ASN A 73 -41.15 -31.89 48.14
CA ASN A 73 -42.16 -32.76 47.51
C ASN A 73 -43.53 -32.08 47.40
N ASP A 74 -43.81 -31.08 48.17
CA ASP A 74 -45.02 -30.29 48.16
C ASP A 74 -44.93 -29.03 47.29
N GLY A 75 -43.80 -28.82 46.58
CA GLY A 75 -43.60 -27.71 45.67
C GLY A 75 -43.17 -26.40 46.35
N ASN A 76 -42.87 -26.40 47.64
CA ASN A 76 -42.40 -25.22 48.35
C ASN A 76 -40.88 -25.03 48.18
N ILE A 77 -40.45 -23.78 47.94
CA ILE A 77 -39.03 -23.45 47.88
C ILE A 77 -38.41 -23.52 49.28
N ILE A 78 -37.50 -24.47 49.48
CA ILE A 78 -36.80 -24.70 50.74
C ILE A 78 -35.36 -24.17 50.75
N GLY A 79 -34.84 -23.69 49.62
CA GLY A 79 -33.51 -23.13 49.50
C GLY A 79 -33.15 -22.79 48.06
N PHE A 80 -31.94 -22.27 47.90
CA PHE A 80 -31.34 -22.01 46.58
C PHE A 80 -30.00 -22.72 46.50
N ASN A 81 -29.77 -23.42 45.41
CA ASN A 81 -28.46 -23.97 45.07
C ASN A 81 -27.80 -23.07 44.04
N THR A 82 -26.50 -22.89 44.18
CA THR A 82 -25.72 -22.14 43.21
C THR A 82 -25.10 -23.14 42.24
N VAL A 83 -25.44 -23.03 40.98
CA VAL A 83 -24.91 -23.87 39.92
C VAL A 83 -24.05 -23.01 38.99
N ASP A 84 -22.78 -23.36 38.89
CA ASP A 84 -21.87 -22.74 37.91
C ASP A 84 -22.12 -23.39 36.55
N ALA A 85 -22.70 -22.63 35.64
CA ALA A 85 -22.86 -23.01 34.23
C ALA A 85 -21.71 -22.44 33.44
N GLU A 86 -20.82 -23.28 32.99
CA GLU A 86 -19.75 -22.93 32.06
C GLU A 86 -20.17 -23.31 30.65
N SER A 87 -20.14 -22.34 29.75
CA SER A 87 -20.44 -22.54 28.33
C SER A 87 -19.24 -22.10 27.49
N ASN A 88 -18.69 -23.03 26.75
CA ASN A 88 -17.66 -22.77 25.77
C ASN A 88 -18.32 -22.64 24.39
N TYR A 89 -17.91 -21.63 23.65
CA TYR A 89 -18.41 -21.41 22.28
C TYR A 89 -17.23 -21.11 21.35
N ASP A 90 -17.31 -21.66 20.18
CA ASP A 90 -16.43 -21.36 19.05
C ASP A 90 -17.27 -21.14 17.79
N GLY A 91 -16.73 -20.36 16.89
CA GLY A 91 -17.41 -20.08 15.65
C GLY A 91 -16.48 -19.53 14.59
N PHE A 92 -16.90 -19.71 13.36
CA PHE A 92 -16.25 -19.16 12.19
C PHE A 92 -17.23 -18.25 11.46
N GLY A 93 -16.79 -17.01 11.19
CA GLY A 93 -17.53 -16.05 10.38
C GLY A 93 -16.76 -15.70 9.12
N TRP A 94 -17.47 -15.51 8.01
CA TRP A 94 -16.91 -14.93 6.82
C TRP A 94 -17.84 -13.86 6.27
N ASN A 95 -17.27 -12.89 5.58
CA ASN A 95 -18.03 -11.87 4.87
C ASN A 95 -17.37 -11.60 3.52
N ALA A 96 -18.19 -11.26 2.55
CA ALA A 96 -17.76 -10.76 1.26
C ALA A 96 -18.58 -9.50 0.95
N GLU A 97 -17.90 -8.44 0.55
CA GLU A 97 -18.52 -7.17 0.21
C GLU A 97 -18.11 -6.75 -1.19
N LEU A 98 -19.06 -6.36 -2.00
CA LEU A 98 -18.87 -5.71 -3.29
C LEU A 98 -19.34 -4.25 -3.17
N ARG A 99 -18.42 -3.32 -3.40
CA ARG A 99 -18.75 -1.88 -3.43
C ARG A 99 -18.45 -1.33 -4.80
N GLN A 100 -19.47 -0.83 -5.48
CA GLN A 100 -19.37 -0.17 -6.77
C GLN A 100 -19.76 1.30 -6.64
N THR A 101 -18.84 2.18 -6.98
CA THR A 101 -19.14 3.60 -7.14
C THR A 101 -19.87 3.82 -8.47
N LEU A 102 -21.10 4.29 -8.44
CA LEU A 102 -21.84 4.61 -9.66
C LEU A 102 -21.45 5.99 -10.19
N PHE A 103 -21.36 6.98 -9.31
CA PHE A 103 -20.92 8.33 -9.67
C PHE A 103 -20.34 9.05 -8.46
N ARG A 104 -19.08 9.55 -8.62
CA ARG A 104 -18.41 10.40 -7.64
C ARG A 104 -17.55 11.42 -8.35
N TRP A 105 -17.94 12.68 -8.23
CA TRP A 105 -17.25 13.80 -8.88
C TRP A 105 -15.79 13.95 -8.45
N ASP A 106 -15.50 13.72 -7.17
CA ASP A 106 -14.16 13.77 -6.61
C ASP A 106 -13.21 12.73 -7.25
N GLN A 107 -13.70 11.54 -7.58
CA GLN A 107 -12.89 10.50 -8.26
C GLN A 107 -12.55 10.92 -9.69
N TRP A 108 -13.47 11.58 -10.40
CA TRP A 108 -13.20 12.12 -11.72
C TRP A 108 -12.20 13.27 -11.70
N ILE A 109 -12.27 14.14 -10.69
CA ILE A 109 -11.25 15.18 -10.46
C ILE A 109 -9.92 14.52 -10.12
N GLY A 110 -9.91 13.48 -9.27
CA GLY A 110 -8.72 12.71 -8.90
C GLY A 110 -8.00 12.13 -10.13
N LEU A 111 -8.76 11.57 -11.09
CA LEU A 111 -8.19 11.09 -12.34
C LEU A 111 -7.52 12.21 -13.15
N LYS A 112 -8.18 13.36 -13.30
CA LYS A 112 -7.58 14.53 -13.98
C LYS A 112 -6.34 15.05 -13.25
N GLN A 113 -6.32 15.00 -11.92
CA GLN A 113 -5.14 15.38 -11.13
C GLN A 113 -3.99 14.39 -11.33
N ALA A 114 -4.29 13.08 -11.43
CA ALA A 114 -3.28 12.06 -11.72
C ALA A 114 -2.61 12.32 -13.08
N ASP A 115 -3.38 12.62 -14.13
CA ASP A 115 -2.84 12.99 -15.45
C ASP A 115 -1.89 14.20 -15.37
N LYS A 116 -2.26 15.23 -14.59
CA LYS A 116 -1.41 16.41 -14.42
C LYS A 116 -0.14 16.12 -13.62
N ARG A 117 -0.21 15.21 -12.64
CA ARG A 117 0.99 14.78 -11.88
C ARG A 117 1.94 13.98 -12.75
N VAL A 118 1.43 13.14 -13.64
CA VAL A 118 2.24 12.42 -14.63
C VAL A 118 2.95 13.42 -15.55
N ALA A 119 2.21 14.36 -16.14
CA ALA A 119 2.80 15.38 -17.01
C ALA A 119 3.89 16.21 -16.28
N LYS A 120 3.66 16.54 -15.00
CA LYS A 120 4.67 17.20 -14.18
C LYS A 120 5.92 16.33 -14.00
N ALA A 121 5.76 15.05 -13.70
CA ALA A 121 6.89 14.14 -13.48
C ALA A 121 7.72 13.91 -14.75
N GLU A 122 7.11 13.98 -15.93
CA GLU A 122 7.82 13.95 -17.23
C GLU A 122 8.72 15.17 -17.39
N VAL A 123 8.19 16.38 -17.13
CA VAL A 123 8.97 17.62 -17.19
C VAL A 123 10.09 17.64 -16.14
N ASP A 124 9.80 17.16 -14.91
CA ASP A 124 10.81 17.05 -13.84
C ASP A 124 11.96 16.11 -14.25
N TYR A 125 11.66 15.02 -14.97
CA TYR A 125 12.67 14.11 -15.49
C TYR A 125 13.49 14.73 -16.62
N GLU A 126 12.86 15.46 -17.55
CA GLU A 126 13.58 16.22 -18.60
C GLU A 126 14.52 17.28 -17.98
N ALA A 127 14.07 17.96 -16.92
CA ALA A 127 14.92 18.90 -16.18
C ALA A 127 16.13 18.19 -15.55
N ALA A 128 15.94 17.00 -14.97
CA ALA A 128 17.04 16.21 -14.41
C ALA A 128 18.06 15.77 -15.47
N GLN A 129 17.62 15.47 -16.70
CA GLN A 129 18.53 15.21 -17.82
C GLN A 129 19.34 16.43 -18.22
N GLN A 130 18.73 17.62 -18.25
CA GLN A 130 19.44 18.87 -18.52
C GLN A 130 20.45 19.20 -17.42
N ASP A 131 20.07 19.00 -16.16
CA ASP A 131 20.97 19.18 -15.02
C ASP A 131 22.18 18.24 -15.08
N LEU A 132 21.99 16.98 -15.57
CA LEU A 132 23.10 16.06 -15.79
C LEU A 132 24.11 16.64 -16.79
N ILE A 133 23.64 17.19 -17.91
CA ILE A 133 24.52 17.83 -18.90
C ILE A 133 25.34 18.93 -18.26
N VAL A 134 24.71 19.82 -17.49
CA VAL A 134 25.39 20.92 -16.80
C VAL A 134 26.44 20.39 -15.80
N ARG A 135 26.10 19.35 -15.03
CA ARG A 135 27.03 18.73 -14.08
C ARG A 135 28.24 18.10 -14.77
N VAL A 136 28.01 17.41 -15.89
CA VAL A 136 29.11 16.80 -16.67
C VAL A 136 30.03 17.88 -17.22
N VAL A 137 29.47 18.91 -17.87
CA VAL A 137 30.26 20.01 -18.46
C VAL A 137 31.05 20.81 -17.39
N THR A 138 30.48 21.00 -16.19
CA THR A 138 31.12 21.74 -15.13
C THR A 138 32.27 20.98 -14.47
N ARG A 139 32.25 19.66 -14.51
CA ARG A 139 33.27 18.79 -13.90
C ARG A 139 34.32 18.25 -14.87
N TYR A 140 34.04 18.32 -16.17
CA TYR A 140 34.97 17.99 -17.24
C TYR A 140 36.04 19.09 -17.40
#